data_bbd3d43ba279af54002ae3c51501fbb0
#
_entry.id   bbd3d43ba279af54002ae3c51501fbb0
#
_cell.length_a   1.000
_cell.length_b   1.000
_cell.length_c   1.000
_cell.angle_alpha   90.00
_cell.angle_beta   90.00
_cell.angle_gamma   90.00
#
_symmetry.space_group_name_H-M   'P 1'
#
loop_
_entity.id
_entity.type
_entity.pdbx_description
1 polymer ?
#
loop_
_entity_poly.entity_id
_entity_poly.type
_entity_poly.pdbx_seq_one_letter_code
_entity_poly.pdbx_strand_id
1 'polypeptide(L)'
;LKRIRDKEQNLESAFDKNLSKENIGETIKKLSEDPHNLSSAKDKENAEYILSLYKQWGWDASIETFYVLFPTPKTRLLEMTSPTKYKALLKEPALKEDATSGQKGQLPTYNAYSADGDVTAGLVFVNYGIPEDYEVLDRMGVDVKGKIVIAKYGHSWRGIKPKVAQEHGAVGCIIYSDPADDGYFQGDVYPKGAFRNENGVQRGSVMDMSVYSGDPLTPGIGATKDAQRLNRLQATNLLKIPVLPISYHDATPLLESLDGLSAPFEWHGGLPFAYHIGAGKTQVHLKVDFNWDIVPCYDVIAKIQGSKFPDEWVIRGNHHDAWVNGAADPISGQAALLEEAQIDWQAAENRMETRPHTCLLCLGWRRTRFAGFN
;
A
#
# COMPACT_ATOMS: atom_id res chain seq x y z
N LEU A 1 -11.55 21.93 -37.34
CA LEU A 1 -11.06 20.67 -36.75
C LEU A 1 -9.55 20.51 -36.89
N LYS A 2 -8.96 20.59 -38.14
CA LYS A 2 -7.52 20.45 -38.36
C LYS A 2 -6.71 21.46 -37.55
N ARG A 3 -7.07 22.75 -37.57
CA ARG A 3 -6.40 23.82 -36.83
C ARG A 3 -6.43 23.64 -35.31
N ILE A 4 -7.51 23.08 -34.77
CA ILE A 4 -7.63 22.77 -33.33
C ILE A 4 -6.68 21.62 -32.98
N ARG A 5 -6.71 20.55 -33.77
CA ARG A 5 -5.80 19.39 -33.57
C ARG A 5 -4.33 19.79 -33.67
N ASP A 6 -3.95 20.57 -34.68
CA ASP A 6 -2.56 21.02 -34.87
C ASP A 6 -2.09 21.88 -33.68
N LYS A 7 -3.00 22.68 -33.08
CA LYS A 7 -2.72 23.46 -31.88
C LYS A 7 -2.52 22.57 -30.64
N GLU A 8 -3.40 21.59 -30.43
CA GLU A 8 -3.29 20.64 -29.33
C GLU A 8 -1.98 19.83 -29.43
N GLN A 9 -1.66 19.33 -30.62
CA GLN A 9 -0.39 18.61 -30.85
C GLN A 9 0.85 19.48 -30.58
N ASN A 10 0.79 20.77 -30.88
CA ASN A 10 1.88 21.69 -30.57
C ASN A 10 2.03 21.92 -29.06
N LEU A 11 0.92 22.00 -28.31
CA LEU A 11 0.95 22.10 -26.83
C LEU A 11 1.50 20.84 -26.18
N GLU A 12 1.02 19.66 -26.60
CA GLU A 12 1.54 18.38 -26.15
C GLU A 12 3.04 18.24 -26.43
N SER A 13 3.47 18.57 -27.65
CA SER A 13 4.88 18.53 -28.02
C SER A 13 5.74 19.53 -27.24
N ALA A 14 5.19 20.66 -26.87
CA ALA A 14 5.88 21.65 -26.04
C ALA A 14 5.99 21.15 -24.59
N PHE A 15 4.93 20.52 -24.05
CA PHE A 15 4.95 19.89 -22.75
C PHE A 15 6.01 18.77 -22.67
N ASP A 16 5.97 17.83 -23.63
CA ASP A 16 6.92 16.70 -23.69
C ASP A 16 8.37 17.14 -23.75
N LYS A 17 8.67 18.22 -24.48
CA LYS A 17 10.04 18.77 -24.59
C LYS A 17 10.57 19.40 -23.31
N ASN A 18 9.67 19.81 -22.41
CA ASN A 18 10.04 20.43 -21.14
C ASN A 18 10.15 19.41 -19.99
N LEU A 19 9.73 18.14 -20.21
CA LEU A 19 9.91 17.07 -19.23
C LEU A 19 11.39 16.75 -19.01
N SER A 20 11.84 16.83 -17.77
CA SER A 20 13.22 16.50 -17.37
C SER A 20 13.24 15.23 -16.52
N LYS A 21 13.87 14.18 -17.08
CA LYS A 21 14.12 12.94 -16.34
C LYS A 21 15.06 13.17 -15.17
N GLU A 22 15.98 14.10 -15.32
CA GLU A 22 16.95 14.49 -14.31
C GLU A 22 16.25 15.11 -13.09
N ASN A 23 15.31 16.05 -13.31
CA ASN A 23 14.51 16.66 -12.25
C ASN A 23 13.67 15.61 -11.51
N ILE A 24 13.02 14.71 -12.25
CA ILE A 24 12.25 13.59 -11.68
C ILE A 24 13.17 12.72 -10.81
N GLY A 25 14.35 12.37 -11.32
CA GLY A 25 15.33 11.56 -10.57
C GLY A 25 15.81 12.24 -9.29
N GLU A 26 16.17 13.53 -9.33
CA GLU A 26 16.58 14.29 -8.15
C GLU A 26 15.43 14.45 -7.14
N THR A 27 14.21 14.64 -7.62
CA THR A 27 13.03 14.70 -6.75
C THR A 27 12.77 13.38 -6.05
N ILE A 28 12.85 12.24 -6.77
CA ILE A 28 12.75 10.91 -6.18
C ILE A 28 13.80 10.74 -5.10
N LYS A 29 15.07 11.03 -5.42
CA LYS A 29 16.18 10.92 -4.48
C LYS A 29 15.96 11.77 -3.22
N LYS A 30 15.55 13.04 -3.39
CA LYS A 30 15.32 13.98 -2.28
C LYS A 30 14.20 13.55 -1.36
N LEU A 31 13.06 13.15 -1.90
CA LEU A 31 11.88 12.81 -1.11
C LEU A 31 11.99 11.41 -0.47
N SER A 32 12.79 10.50 -1.04
CA SER A 32 13.01 9.14 -0.53
C SER A 32 14.32 8.95 0.25
N GLU A 33 15.04 10.02 0.54
CA GLU A 33 16.33 10.00 1.24
C GLU A 33 16.24 9.29 2.60
N ASP A 34 15.17 9.56 3.35
CA ASP A 34 14.90 8.96 4.66
C ASP A 34 13.51 8.34 4.72
N PRO A 35 13.28 7.38 5.63
CA PRO A 35 11.96 6.85 5.88
C PRO A 35 10.99 7.94 6.32
N HIS A 36 9.82 8.00 5.67
CA HIS A 36 8.84 9.07 5.87
C HIS A 36 7.42 8.50 6.01
N ASN A 37 7.25 7.61 6.99
CA ASN A 37 5.92 7.09 7.30
C ASN A 37 5.00 8.19 7.82
N LEU A 38 3.70 7.98 7.63
CA LEU A 38 2.65 8.93 7.99
C LEU A 38 2.89 9.53 9.38
N SER A 39 2.82 10.85 9.49
CA SER A 39 3.05 11.66 10.68
C SER A 39 4.48 11.69 11.24
N SER A 40 5.44 11.03 10.62
CA SER A 40 6.85 11.17 11.02
C SER A 40 7.35 12.61 10.79
N ALA A 41 8.45 12.97 11.44
CA ALA A 41 9.06 14.28 11.21
C ALA A 41 9.46 14.49 9.74
N LYS A 42 9.94 13.43 9.09
CA LYS A 42 10.33 13.47 7.66
C LYS A 42 9.14 13.58 6.72
N ASP A 43 8.00 12.94 7.03
CA ASP A 43 6.76 13.10 6.29
C ASP A 43 6.29 14.57 6.29
N LYS A 44 6.33 15.22 7.47
CA LYS A 44 6.02 16.64 7.58
C LYS A 44 7.03 17.53 6.82
N GLU A 45 8.33 17.24 6.93
CA GLU A 45 9.38 17.95 6.18
C GLU A 45 9.15 17.82 4.66
N ASN A 46 8.83 16.61 4.18
CA ASN A 46 8.51 16.39 2.77
C ASN A 46 7.26 17.20 2.34
N ALA A 47 6.20 17.23 3.15
CA ALA A 47 5.02 18.06 2.88
C ALA A 47 5.38 19.55 2.79
N GLU A 48 6.17 20.06 3.73
CA GLU A 48 6.64 21.45 3.74
C GLU A 48 7.54 21.77 2.53
N TYR A 49 8.40 20.83 2.12
CA TYR A 49 9.21 20.97 0.92
C TYR A 49 8.36 21.02 -0.35
N ILE A 50 7.41 20.11 -0.51
CA ILE A 50 6.46 20.08 -1.63
C ILE A 50 5.68 21.39 -1.70
N LEU A 51 5.14 21.86 -0.56
CA LEU A 51 4.46 23.15 -0.46
C LEU A 51 5.35 24.30 -0.95
N SER A 52 6.65 24.31 -0.56
CA SER A 52 7.58 25.34 -0.96
C SER A 52 7.78 25.39 -2.47
N LEU A 53 7.85 24.24 -3.12
CA LEU A 53 7.96 24.13 -4.59
C LEU A 53 6.73 24.71 -5.29
N TYR A 54 5.52 24.31 -4.87
CA TYR A 54 4.29 24.86 -5.46
C TYR A 54 4.20 26.38 -5.31
N LYS A 55 4.53 26.91 -4.12
CA LYS A 55 4.56 28.37 -3.91
C LYS A 55 5.60 29.08 -4.76
N GLN A 56 6.80 28.47 -4.90
CA GLN A 56 7.85 28.99 -5.77
C GLN A 56 7.40 29.06 -7.22
N TRP A 57 6.62 28.10 -7.67
CA TRP A 57 6.03 28.07 -9.02
C TRP A 57 4.72 28.86 -9.13
N GLY A 58 4.34 29.65 -8.09
CA GLY A 58 3.19 30.54 -8.11
C GLY A 58 1.82 29.87 -8.02
N TRP A 59 1.75 28.60 -7.59
CA TRP A 59 0.48 27.96 -7.29
C TRP A 59 -0.11 28.52 -6.01
N ASP A 60 -1.43 28.66 -5.96
CA ASP A 60 -2.16 28.85 -4.69
C ASP A 60 -2.13 27.53 -3.91
N ALA A 61 -1.25 27.47 -2.89
CA ALA A 61 -0.95 26.22 -2.20
C ALA A 61 -0.94 26.38 -0.68
N SER A 62 -1.45 25.34 -0.01
CA SER A 62 -1.51 25.22 1.44
C SER A 62 -1.36 23.77 1.90
N ILE A 63 -1.09 23.56 3.19
CA ILE A 63 -1.20 22.24 3.83
C ILE A 63 -2.51 22.23 4.62
N GLU A 64 -3.35 21.23 4.31
CA GLU A 64 -4.49 20.85 5.14
C GLU A 64 -4.08 19.69 6.05
N THR A 65 -4.45 19.77 7.33
CA THR A 65 -4.09 18.75 8.31
C THR A 65 -5.33 18.00 8.76
N PHE A 66 -5.34 16.69 8.49
CA PHE A 66 -6.34 15.76 8.99
C PHE A 66 -5.76 14.92 10.13
N TYR A 67 -6.61 14.28 10.91
CA TYR A 67 -6.23 13.45 12.05
C TYR A 67 -6.83 12.07 11.88
N VAL A 68 -6.02 11.10 11.46
CA VAL A 68 -6.48 9.79 11.01
C VAL A 68 -6.00 8.68 11.94
N LEU A 69 -6.78 7.61 12.04
CA LEU A 69 -6.35 6.41 12.75
C LEU A 69 -5.23 5.73 11.96
N PHE A 70 -4.04 5.61 12.56
CA PHE A 70 -2.90 4.95 11.93
C PHE A 70 -2.29 3.90 12.87
N PRO A 71 -2.66 2.62 12.72
CA PRO A 71 -2.10 1.56 13.55
C PRO A 71 -0.66 1.26 13.17
N THR A 72 0.23 1.28 14.17
CA THR A 72 1.63 0.86 14.03
C THR A 72 1.89 -0.41 14.85
N PRO A 73 2.74 -1.34 14.39
CA PRO A 73 2.90 -2.62 15.05
C PRO A 73 3.68 -2.48 16.36
N LYS A 74 3.14 -3.05 17.43
CA LYS A 74 3.76 -3.18 18.75
C LYS A 74 4.38 -4.56 18.93
N THR A 75 3.65 -5.61 18.56
CA THR A 75 4.12 -7.00 18.59
C THR A 75 3.82 -7.69 17.27
N ARG A 76 4.77 -8.49 16.80
CA ARG A 76 4.60 -9.39 15.65
C ARG A 76 5.32 -10.68 15.95
N LEU A 77 4.60 -11.79 15.88
CA LEU A 77 5.13 -13.13 16.08
C LEU A 77 4.42 -14.10 15.14
N LEU A 78 5.19 -14.95 14.51
CA LEU A 78 4.69 -16.11 13.77
C LEU A 78 5.64 -17.29 14.04
N GLU A 79 5.08 -18.36 14.58
CA GLU A 79 5.83 -19.58 14.91
C GLU A 79 5.04 -20.80 14.42
N MET A 80 5.71 -21.70 13.72
CA MET A 80 5.19 -23.06 13.55
C MET A 80 5.55 -23.87 14.78
N THR A 81 4.54 -24.47 15.41
CA THR A 81 4.69 -25.26 16.63
C THR A 81 4.69 -26.76 16.37
N SER A 82 4.13 -27.20 15.24
CA SER A 82 4.07 -28.58 14.75
C SER A 82 4.02 -28.58 13.23
N PRO A 83 4.59 -29.60 12.53
CA PRO A 83 5.30 -30.77 13.04
C PRO A 83 6.71 -30.48 13.52
N THR A 84 7.32 -29.41 13.05
CA THR A 84 8.65 -28.93 13.44
C THR A 84 8.54 -27.52 14.01
N LYS A 85 9.48 -27.16 14.88
CA LYS A 85 9.51 -25.79 15.41
C LYS A 85 10.23 -24.88 14.42
N TYR A 86 9.56 -23.80 14.04
CA TYR A 86 10.10 -22.74 13.21
C TYR A 86 9.62 -21.40 13.72
N LYS A 87 10.47 -20.40 13.73
CA LYS A 87 10.13 -19.02 14.07
C LYS A 87 10.47 -18.12 12.90
N ALA A 88 9.46 -17.43 12.35
CA ALA A 88 9.61 -16.51 11.25
C ALA A 88 10.53 -15.34 11.62
N LEU A 89 11.36 -14.92 10.68
CA LEU A 89 12.30 -13.81 10.86
C LEU A 89 11.56 -12.48 10.98
N LEU A 90 10.50 -12.29 10.21
CA LEU A 90 9.70 -11.07 10.13
C LEU A 90 10.56 -9.80 9.96
N LYS A 91 11.67 -9.92 9.26
CA LYS A 91 12.64 -8.87 9.07
C LYS A 91 13.26 -8.96 7.68
N GLU A 92 13.35 -7.83 7.01
CA GLU A 92 14.14 -7.68 5.81
C GLU A 92 15.56 -7.32 6.22
N PRO A 93 16.58 -8.13 5.88
CA PRO A 93 17.97 -7.81 6.18
C PRO A 93 18.45 -6.64 5.32
N ALA A 94 19.36 -5.84 5.87
CA ALA A 94 20.01 -4.79 5.10
C ALA A 94 20.79 -5.38 3.91
N LEU A 95 20.70 -4.71 2.77
CA LEU A 95 21.41 -5.08 1.55
C LEU A 95 22.69 -4.28 1.42
N LYS A 96 23.78 -4.95 1.07
CA LYS A 96 25.09 -4.31 0.93
C LYS A 96 25.11 -3.25 -0.18
N GLU A 97 24.36 -3.49 -1.24
CA GLU A 97 24.24 -2.64 -2.42
C GLU A 97 23.33 -1.43 -2.22
N ASP A 98 22.51 -1.43 -1.16
CA ASP A 98 21.56 -0.36 -0.85
C ASP A 98 21.76 0.14 0.58
N ALA A 99 22.45 1.27 0.72
CA ALA A 99 22.74 1.89 2.00
C ALA A 99 21.47 2.33 2.77
N THR A 100 20.34 2.52 2.07
CA THR A 100 19.07 2.94 2.70
C THR A 100 18.31 1.76 3.29
N SER A 101 18.56 0.54 2.83
CA SER A 101 17.84 -0.67 3.24
C SER A 101 17.93 -1.01 4.74
N GLY A 102 18.94 -0.48 5.44
CA GLY A 102 19.13 -0.67 6.88
C GLY A 102 18.86 0.56 7.73
N GLN A 103 18.30 1.63 7.18
CA GLN A 103 18.03 2.87 7.92
C GLN A 103 17.07 2.66 9.08
N LYS A 104 17.30 3.42 10.16
CA LYS A 104 16.38 3.51 11.29
C LYS A 104 15.15 4.31 10.88
N GLY A 105 13.99 3.98 11.46
CA GLY A 105 12.73 4.68 11.20
C GLY A 105 11.86 4.01 10.11
N GLN A 106 12.38 3.02 9.39
CA GLN A 106 11.55 2.18 8.53
C GLN A 106 10.53 1.42 9.38
N LEU A 107 9.26 1.43 8.96
CA LEU A 107 8.25 0.60 9.59
C LEU A 107 8.56 -0.88 9.32
N PRO A 108 8.41 -1.74 10.32
CA PRO A 108 8.61 -3.17 10.12
C PRO A 108 7.55 -3.75 9.16
N THR A 109 7.72 -5.02 8.80
CA THR A 109 6.78 -5.72 7.92
C THR A 109 5.46 -5.99 8.65
N TYR A 110 4.35 -5.40 8.20
CA TYR A 110 3.02 -5.61 8.79
C TYR A 110 1.90 -5.20 7.82
N ASN A 111 0.67 -5.58 8.14
CA ASN A 111 -0.52 -5.06 7.49
C ASN A 111 -1.26 -4.12 8.44
N ALA A 112 -1.36 -2.85 8.09
CA ALA A 112 -2.14 -1.90 8.86
C ALA A 112 -3.63 -2.25 8.83
N TYR A 113 -4.32 -1.97 9.94
CA TYR A 113 -5.73 -2.30 10.17
C TYR A 113 -6.06 -3.80 10.24
N SER A 114 -5.04 -4.65 10.43
CA SER A 114 -5.24 -5.96 11.00
C SER A 114 -5.82 -5.83 12.41
N ALA A 115 -6.64 -6.76 12.85
CA ALA A 115 -7.01 -6.81 14.27
C ALA A 115 -5.81 -7.18 15.15
N ASP A 116 -5.83 -6.75 16.41
CA ASP A 116 -5.00 -7.35 17.45
C ASP A 116 -5.46 -8.82 17.64
N GLY A 117 -4.52 -9.73 17.89
CA GLY A 117 -4.86 -11.13 18.13
C GLY A 117 -3.65 -11.98 18.53
N ASP A 118 -3.97 -13.06 19.24
CA ASP A 118 -3.03 -14.06 19.75
C ASP A 118 -3.69 -15.44 19.60
N VAL A 119 -3.40 -16.15 18.50
CA VAL A 119 -4.12 -17.36 18.10
C VAL A 119 -3.14 -18.47 17.71
N THR A 120 -3.50 -19.71 18.10
CA THR A 120 -2.80 -20.92 17.67
C THR A 120 -3.80 -21.85 17.01
N ALA A 121 -3.56 -22.23 15.75
CA ALA A 121 -4.48 -23.09 15.00
C ALA A 121 -3.77 -23.82 13.86
N GLY A 122 -4.48 -24.80 13.29
CA GLY A 122 -4.03 -25.48 12.06
C GLY A 122 -3.93 -24.52 10.89
N LEU A 123 -2.96 -24.75 10.01
CA LEU A 123 -2.70 -23.92 8.83
C LEU A 123 -3.35 -24.51 7.58
N VAL A 124 -4.01 -23.66 6.79
CA VAL A 124 -4.63 -24.04 5.50
C VAL A 124 -4.15 -23.09 4.40
N PHE A 125 -3.68 -23.65 3.29
CA PHE A 125 -3.33 -22.89 2.09
C PHE A 125 -4.59 -22.60 1.27
N VAL A 126 -4.84 -21.35 0.94
CA VAL A 126 -6.05 -20.88 0.29
C VAL A 126 -5.77 -20.14 -1.04
N ASN A 127 -4.70 -20.51 -1.74
CA ASN A 127 -4.30 -19.87 -3.00
C ASN A 127 -4.18 -18.34 -2.86
N TYR A 128 -4.94 -17.57 -3.62
CA TYR A 128 -5.00 -16.11 -3.50
C TYR A 128 -6.03 -15.62 -2.45
N GLY A 129 -6.81 -16.52 -1.85
CA GLY A 129 -7.81 -16.19 -0.83
C GLY A 129 -8.93 -15.30 -1.34
N ILE A 130 -9.30 -15.43 -2.60
CA ILE A 130 -10.45 -14.78 -3.23
C ILE A 130 -11.69 -15.69 -3.10
N PRO A 131 -12.93 -15.18 -3.29
CA PRO A 131 -14.15 -15.99 -3.12
C PRO A 131 -14.12 -17.31 -3.91
N GLU A 132 -13.64 -17.29 -5.15
CA GLU A 132 -13.56 -18.46 -6.04
C GLU A 132 -12.65 -19.57 -5.47
N ASP A 133 -11.60 -19.20 -4.73
CA ASP A 133 -10.72 -20.17 -4.06
C ASP A 133 -11.45 -20.92 -2.95
N TYR A 134 -12.32 -20.24 -2.20
CA TYR A 134 -13.13 -20.87 -1.15
C TYR A 134 -14.20 -21.77 -1.71
N GLU A 135 -14.78 -21.44 -2.89
CA GLU A 135 -15.67 -22.39 -3.59
C GLU A 135 -14.93 -23.68 -3.99
N VAL A 136 -13.65 -23.59 -4.36
CA VAL A 136 -12.81 -24.78 -4.62
C VAL A 136 -12.60 -25.58 -3.35
N LEU A 137 -12.26 -24.94 -2.24
CA LEU A 137 -12.09 -25.59 -0.94
C LEU A 137 -13.38 -26.31 -0.48
N ASP A 138 -14.54 -25.67 -0.66
CA ASP A 138 -15.84 -26.26 -0.33
C ASP A 138 -16.10 -27.53 -1.15
N ARG A 139 -15.82 -27.50 -2.46
CA ARG A 139 -15.91 -28.70 -3.33
C ARG A 139 -14.94 -29.81 -2.93
N MET A 140 -13.78 -29.45 -2.37
CA MET A 140 -12.79 -30.40 -1.86
C MET A 140 -13.11 -30.90 -0.44
N GLY A 141 -14.16 -30.37 0.21
CA GLY A 141 -14.53 -30.70 1.58
C GLY A 141 -13.57 -30.15 2.63
N VAL A 142 -12.88 -29.04 2.33
CA VAL A 142 -11.92 -28.39 3.25
C VAL A 142 -12.57 -27.20 3.91
N ASP A 143 -12.68 -27.24 5.24
CA ASP A 143 -13.22 -26.15 6.07
C ASP A 143 -12.07 -25.36 6.74
N VAL A 144 -12.12 -24.04 6.59
CA VAL A 144 -11.16 -23.11 7.20
C VAL A 144 -11.62 -22.56 8.56
N LYS A 145 -12.82 -22.93 9.00
CA LYS A 145 -13.37 -22.46 10.28
C LYS A 145 -12.46 -22.85 11.43
N GLY A 146 -12.09 -21.84 12.24
CA GLY A 146 -11.18 -22.01 13.37
C GLY A 146 -9.72 -22.30 12.97
N LYS A 147 -9.35 -22.09 11.71
CA LYS A 147 -7.99 -22.26 11.19
C LYS A 147 -7.33 -20.92 10.94
N ILE A 148 -6.00 -20.92 10.80
CA ILE A 148 -5.25 -19.83 10.21
C ILE A 148 -5.09 -20.16 8.73
N VAL A 149 -5.35 -19.17 7.86
CA VAL A 149 -5.13 -19.35 6.42
C VAL A 149 -3.84 -18.69 5.99
N ILE A 150 -3.18 -19.26 4.96
CA ILE A 150 -2.06 -18.65 4.26
C ILE A 150 -2.43 -18.44 2.80
N ALA A 151 -2.32 -17.19 2.31
CA ALA A 151 -2.71 -16.77 0.97
C ALA A 151 -1.56 -16.08 0.24
N LYS A 152 -1.55 -16.20 -1.09
CA LYS A 152 -0.67 -15.43 -1.98
C LYS A 152 -1.17 -13.99 -2.14
N TYR A 153 -0.27 -13.02 -2.28
CA TYR A 153 -0.60 -11.72 -2.86
C TYR A 153 -1.01 -11.89 -4.35
N GLY A 154 -1.72 -10.94 -4.87
CA GLY A 154 -2.18 -10.95 -6.27
C GLY A 154 -3.68 -11.25 -6.42
N HIS A 155 -4.19 -11.13 -7.64
CA HIS A 155 -5.55 -11.39 -8.09
C HIS A 155 -6.67 -10.57 -7.41
N SER A 156 -6.38 -9.83 -6.36
CA SER A 156 -7.33 -8.92 -5.70
C SER A 156 -6.61 -7.90 -4.83
N TRP A 157 -7.35 -6.91 -4.34
CA TRP A 157 -6.91 -6.08 -3.23
C TRP A 157 -6.56 -6.94 -2.01
N ARG A 158 -5.41 -6.64 -1.35
CA ARG A 158 -4.91 -7.47 -0.24
C ARG A 158 -5.90 -7.65 0.92
N GLY A 159 -6.76 -6.65 1.18
CA GLY A 159 -7.77 -6.71 2.22
C GLY A 159 -8.91 -7.69 1.96
N ILE A 160 -9.12 -8.10 0.70
CA ILE A 160 -10.11 -9.12 0.34
C ILE A 160 -9.73 -10.48 0.95
N LYS A 161 -8.45 -10.84 0.96
CA LYS A 161 -7.97 -12.13 1.45
C LYS A 161 -8.38 -12.39 2.91
N PRO A 162 -8.03 -11.54 3.89
CA PRO A 162 -8.46 -11.73 5.26
C PRO A 162 -9.95 -11.47 5.47
N LYS A 163 -10.61 -10.64 4.65
CA LYS A 163 -12.06 -10.45 4.68
C LYS A 163 -12.77 -11.77 4.38
N VAL A 164 -12.48 -12.39 3.25
CA VAL A 164 -13.10 -13.65 2.84
C VAL A 164 -12.75 -14.77 3.83
N ALA A 165 -11.49 -14.82 4.31
CA ALA A 165 -11.09 -15.75 5.36
C ALA A 165 -11.96 -15.60 6.62
N GLN A 166 -12.17 -14.38 7.10
CA GLN A 166 -13.02 -14.07 8.24
C GLN A 166 -14.48 -14.47 8.01
N GLU A 167 -15.02 -14.22 6.82
CA GLU A 167 -16.38 -14.59 6.43
C GLU A 167 -16.60 -16.11 6.47
N HIS A 168 -15.55 -16.90 6.14
CA HIS A 168 -15.52 -18.36 6.24
C HIS A 168 -15.09 -18.86 7.66
N GLY A 169 -14.97 -17.98 8.64
CA GLY A 169 -14.73 -18.34 10.04
C GLY A 169 -13.26 -18.66 10.37
N ALA A 170 -12.30 -18.30 9.53
CA ALA A 170 -10.88 -18.37 9.89
C ALA A 170 -10.57 -17.43 11.06
N VAL A 171 -9.57 -17.81 11.89
CA VAL A 171 -9.17 -17.05 13.09
C VAL A 171 -7.90 -16.22 12.88
N GLY A 172 -7.27 -16.32 11.73
CA GLY A 172 -6.09 -15.53 11.34
C GLY A 172 -5.76 -15.70 9.86
N CYS A 173 -5.01 -14.74 9.31
CA CYS A 173 -4.60 -14.75 7.91
C CYS A 173 -3.13 -14.37 7.78
N ILE A 174 -2.37 -15.17 7.04
CA ILE A 174 -0.98 -14.90 6.67
C ILE A 174 -0.98 -14.61 5.17
N ILE A 175 -0.25 -13.59 4.73
CA ILE A 175 -0.18 -13.25 3.30
C ILE A 175 1.30 -13.22 2.89
N TYR A 176 1.65 -13.84 1.75
CA TYR A 176 3.01 -13.83 1.21
C TYR A 176 3.02 -13.54 -0.30
N SER A 177 4.13 -12.99 -0.79
CA SER A 177 4.35 -12.88 -2.24
C SER A 177 4.97 -14.18 -2.75
N ASP A 178 4.26 -14.89 -3.62
CA ASP A 178 4.81 -16.09 -4.23
C ASP A 178 5.87 -15.72 -5.30
N PRO A 179 7.02 -16.41 -5.38
CA PRO A 179 8.05 -16.09 -6.36
C PRO A 179 7.64 -16.32 -7.81
N ALA A 180 6.54 -17.05 -8.08
CA ALA A 180 5.96 -17.13 -9.43
C ALA A 180 5.29 -15.83 -9.85
N ASP A 181 4.75 -15.04 -8.91
CA ASP A 181 4.07 -13.78 -9.18
C ASP A 181 5.00 -12.56 -9.05
N ASP A 182 5.84 -12.55 -8.01
CA ASP A 182 6.77 -11.45 -7.70
C ASP A 182 8.05 -12.02 -7.06
N GLY A 183 8.95 -12.53 -7.88
CA GLY A 183 10.20 -13.12 -7.46
C GLY A 183 11.03 -13.68 -8.61
N TYR A 184 11.88 -14.64 -8.32
CA TYR A 184 12.89 -15.17 -9.24
C TYR A 184 12.33 -15.86 -10.51
N PHE A 185 11.07 -16.24 -10.53
CA PHE A 185 10.43 -16.76 -11.76
C PHE A 185 10.16 -15.67 -12.78
N GLN A 186 9.98 -14.43 -12.35
CA GLN A 186 9.70 -13.30 -13.22
C GLN A 186 10.97 -12.66 -13.79
N GLY A 187 12.12 -12.82 -13.09
CA GLY A 187 13.40 -12.26 -13.50
C GLY A 187 14.33 -12.01 -12.32
N ASP A 188 15.36 -11.18 -12.54
CA ASP A 188 16.31 -10.85 -11.51
C ASP A 188 15.64 -10.15 -10.32
N VAL A 189 15.97 -10.65 -9.12
CA VAL A 189 15.46 -10.08 -7.87
C VAL A 189 16.35 -8.93 -7.40
N TYR A 190 15.76 -8.02 -6.62
CA TYR A 190 16.47 -6.90 -6.03
C TYR A 190 17.67 -7.40 -5.14
N PRO A 191 18.88 -6.78 -5.25
CA PRO A 191 19.16 -5.51 -5.93
C PRO A 191 19.58 -5.61 -7.41
N LYS A 192 19.67 -6.80 -8.00
CA LYS A 192 20.06 -6.95 -9.41
C LYS A 192 18.96 -6.55 -10.37
N GLY A 193 17.72 -6.83 -10.00
CA GLY A 193 16.52 -6.52 -10.79
C GLY A 193 15.39 -5.99 -9.93
N ALA A 194 14.21 -5.88 -10.53
CA ALA A 194 13.05 -5.23 -9.91
C ALA A 194 12.20 -6.16 -9.03
N PHE A 195 12.36 -7.48 -9.16
CA PHE A 195 11.50 -8.43 -8.47
C PHE A 195 11.92 -8.65 -7.03
N ARG A 196 10.99 -9.18 -6.24
CA ARG A 196 11.16 -9.37 -4.80
C ARG A 196 12.19 -10.46 -4.51
N ASN A 197 13.15 -10.15 -3.63
CA ASN A 197 14.05 -11.16 -3.09
C ASN A 197 13.37 -12.00 -2.00
N GLU A 198 14.03 -13.07 -1.57
CA GLU A 198 13.46 -14.06 -0.65
C GLU A 198 12.98 -13.49 0.69
N ASN A 199 13.57 -12.41 1.17
CA ASN A 199 13.25 -11.78 2.45
C ASN A 199 12.33 -10.55 2.30
N GLY A 200 12.06 -10.11 1.06
CA GLY A 200 11.21 -8.96 0.79
C GLY A 200 9.76 -9.21 1.15
N VAL A 201 9.12 -8.22 1.78
CA VAL A 201 7.72 -8.31 2.24
C VAL A 201 6.92 -7.13 1.74
N GLN A 202 5.76 -7.38 1.14
CA GLN A 202 4.83 -6.33 0.79
C GLN A 202 4.06 -5.88 2.05
N ARG A 203 4.29 -4.64 2.48
CA ARG A 203 3.50 -3.96 3.50
C ARG A 203 2.20 -3.44 2.91
N GLY A 204 1.31 -2.95 3.73
CA GLY A 204 0.11 -2.26 3.27
C GLY A 204 -1.08 -2.48 4.19
N SER A 205 -2.16 -1.81 3.89
CA SER A 205 -3.39 -1.89 4.62
C SER A 205 -4.26 -3.05 4.17
N VAL A 206 -4.92 -3.68 5.11
CA VAL A 206 -5.94 -4.73 4.88
C VAL A 206 -7.35 -4.28 5.27
N MET A 207 -7.55 -2.98 5.50
CA MET A 207 -8.88 -2.43 5.74
C MET A 207 -9.84 -2.78 4.60
N ASP A 208 -11.08 -3.11 4.91
CA ASP A 208 -12.11 -3.37 3.90
C ASP A 208 -12.58 -2.06 3.23
N MET A 209 -11.88 -1.70 2.17
CA MET A 209 -12.20 -0.48 1.40
C MET A 209 -13.45 -0.60 0.55
N SER A 210 -14.04 -1.81 0.41
CA SER A 210 -15.31 -1.99 -0.30
C SER A 210 -16.50 -1.47 0.49
N VAL A 211 -16.41 -1.44 1.82
CA VAL A 211 -17.44 -0.87 2.71
C VAL A 211 -17.41 0.65 2.62
N TYR A 212 -16.28 1.25 2.93
CA TYR A 212 -15.97 2.67 2.68
C TYR A 212 -14.45 2.89 2.72
N SER A 213 -14.00 3.93 2.05
CA SER A 213 -12.61 4.37 2.04
C SER A 213 -12.41 5.57 2.97
N GLY A 214 -11.14 5.90 3.27
CA GLY A 214 -10.79 7.01 4.15
C GLY A 214 -10.52 6.53 5.58
N ASP A 215 -10.52 7.46 6.53
CA ASP A 215 -10.31 7.14 7.94
C ASP A 215 -11.44 6.25 8.48
N PRO A 216 -11.13 5.12 9.11
CA PRO A 216 -12.16 4.18 9.59
C PRO A 216 -13.06 4.75 10.70
N LEU A 217 -12.61 5.79 11.40
CA LEU A 217 -13.39 6.38 12.49
C LEU A 217 -14.26 7.56 12.06
N THR A 218 -14.10 8.07 10.83
CA THR A 218 -14.86 9.20 10.31
C THR A 218 -15.50 8.89 8.94
N PRO A 219 -16.39 7.86 8.86
CA PRO A 219 -17.00 7.48 7.59
C PRO A 219 -17.84 8.62 7.00
N GLY A 220 -17.55 8.99 5.76
CA GLY A 220 -18.32 10.00 5.01
C GLY A 220 -18.09 11.47 5.39
N ILE A 221 -17.20 11.74 6.36
CA ILE A 221 -16.80 13.10 6.75
C ILE A 221 -15.28 13.26 6.75
N GLY A 222 -14.78 14.50 6.67
CA GLY A 222 -13.35 14.77 6.81
C GLY A 222 -12.86 14.49 8.23
N ALA A 223 -11.70 13.85 8.35
CA ALA A 223 -11.06 13.53 9.63
C ALA A 223 -10.38 14.77 10.25
N THR A 224 -11.11 15.89 10.38
CA THR A 224 -10.62 17.13 11.00
C THR A 224 -10.34 16.94 12.50
N LYS A 225 -9.65 17.89 13.11
CA LYS A 225 -9.32 17.84 14.54
C LYS A 225 -10.55 17.62 15.42
N ASP A 226 -11.65 18.29 15.10
CA ASP A 226 -12.89 18.29 15.88
C ASP A 226 -13.95 17.31 15.33
N ALA A 227 -13.60 16.47 14.35
CA ALA A 227 -14.52 15.50 13.79
C ALA A 227 -15.04 14.51 14.86
N GLN A 228 -16.33 14.22 14.81
CA GLN A 228 -16.92 13.15 15.61
C GLN A 228 -16.44 11.81 15.09
N ARG A 229 -15.84 11.01 15.95
CA ARG A 229 -15.26 9.70 15.61
C ARG A 229 -16.07 8.56 16.17
N LEU A 230 -16.20 7.51 15.38
CA LEU A 230 -16.69 6.22 15.85
C LEU A 230 -15.72 5.63 16.88
N ASN A 231 -16.25 4.80 17.79
CA ASN A 231 -15.40 3.86 18.50
C ASN A 231 -14.83 2.83 17.50
N ARG A 232 -13.58 2.41 17.68
CA ARG A 232 -12.92 1.42 16.81
C ARG A 232 -13.75 0.15 16.58
N LEU A 233 -14.46 -0.33 17.62
CA LEU A 233 -15.31 -1.52 17.51
C LEU A 233 -16.57 -1.31 16.65
N GLN A 234 -16.92 -0.07 16.35
CA GLN A 234 -18.06 0.31 15.51
C GLN A 234 -17.66 0.50 14.04
N ALA A 235 -16.35 0.60 13.76
CA ALA A 235 -15.84 0.76 12.41
C ALA A 235 -16.00 -0.57 11.63
N THR A 236 -16.93 -0.60 10.68
CA THR A 236 -17.34 -1.81 9.96
C THR A 236 -16.35 -2.26 8.90
N ASN A 237 -15.42 -1.38 8.50
CA ASN A 237 -14.36 -1.66 7.55
C ASN A 237 -13.05 -2.16 8.20
N LEU A 238 -13.00 -2.30 9.53
CA LEU A 238 -11.89 -2.93 10.24
C LEU A 238 -12.11 -4.44 10.39
N LEU A 239 -11.05 -5.20 10.15
CA LEU A 239 -11.04 -6.66 10.31
C LEU A 239 -11.13 -7.06 11.80
N LYS A 240 -11.56 -8.29 12.05
CA LYS A 240 -11.69 -8.88 13.40
C LYS A 240 -10.71 -10.02 13.65
N ILE A 241 -9.91 -10.40 12.65
CA ILE A 241 -8.89 -11.45 12.76
C ILE A 241 -7.49 -10.84 12.56
N PRO A 242 -6.45 -11.39 13.23
CA PRO A 242 -5.07 -11.00 13.03
C PRO A 242 -4.58 -11.33 11.61
N VAL A 243 -3.85 -10.40 11.01
CA VAL A 243 -3.27 -10.53 9.66
C VAL A 243 -1.79 -10.16 9.70
N LEU A 244 -0.95 -10.97 9.07
CA LEU A 244 0.48 -10.71 9.01
C LEU A 244 1.05 -11.02 7.62
N PRO A 245 1.75 -10.07 6.96
CA PRO A 245 2.47 -10.33 5.73
C PRO A 245 3.84 -10.90 6.08
N ILE A 246 4.28 -11.88 5.29
CA ILE A 246 5.58 -12.51 5.42
C ILE A 246 6.31 -12.61 4.09
N SER A 247 7.60 -12.83 4.14
CA SER A 247 8.44 -13.16 2.97
C SER A 247 8.17 -14.59 2.48
N TYR A 248 8.55 -14.89 1.23
CA TYR A 248 8.49 -16.28 0.79
C TYR A 248 9.57 -17.15 1.44
N HIS A 249 10.65 -16.56 1.98
CA HIS A 249 11.58 -17.26 2.87
C HIS A 249 10.85 -17.79 4.11
N ASP A 250 10.09 -16.94 4.80
CA ASP A 250 9.34 -17.34 5.99
C ASP A 250 8.12 -18.24 5.65
N ALA A 251 7.54 -18.10 4.45
CA ALA A 251 6.40 -18.92 4.00
C ALA A 251 6.85 -20.36 3.62
N THR A 252 8.06 -20.53 3.10
CA THR A 252 8.58 -21.82 2.63
C THR A 252 8.44 -22.94 3.65
N PRO A 253 8.98 -22.86 4.88
CA PRO A 253 8.85 -23.95 5.85
C PRO A 253 7.40 -24.20 6.30
N LEU A 254 6.56 -23.19 6.28
CA LEU A 254 5.13 -23.32 6.61
C LEU A 254 4.39 -24.11 5.53
N LEU A 255 4.56 -23.74 4.27
CA LEU A 255 3.91 -24.38 3.12
C LEU A 255 4.46 -25.79 2.87
N GLU A 256 5.78 -25.98 2.99
CA GLU A 256 6.42 -27.31 2.85
C GLU A 256 5.94 -28.29 3.91
N SER A 257 5.56 -27.80 5.10
CA SER A 257 5.06 -28.64 6.20
C SER A 257 3.60 -29.07 6.04
N LEU A 258 2.86 -28.47 5.09
CA LEU A 258 1.48 -28.84 4.83
C LEU A 258 1.39 -30.25 4.26
N ASP A 259 0.35 -30.96 4.66
CA ASP A 259 0.02 -32.32 4.23
C ASP A 259 -1.46 -32.38 3.79
N GLY A 260 -2.00 -33.58 3.65
CA GLY A 260 -3.38 -33.78 3.24
C GLY A 260 -3.57 -33.74 1.72
N LEU A 261 -4.66 -33.12 1.28
CA LEU A 261 -5.00 -33.03 -0.14
C LEU A 261 -3.96 -32.20 -0.91
N SER A 262 -3.56 -32.68 -2.08
CA SER A 262 -2.75 -31.87 -3.00
C SER A 262 -3.55 -30.67 -3.45
N ALA A 263 -2.89 -29.52 -3.52
CA ALA A 263 -3.48 -28.33 -4.12
C ALA A 263 -3.78 -28.55 -5.62
N PRO A 264 -4.84 -27.92 -6.16
CA PRO A 264 -5.06 -27.90 -7.60
C PRO A 264 -3.81 -27.44 -8.36
N PHE A 265 -3.62 -27.92 -9.57
CA PHE A 265 -2.42 -27.59 -10.36
C PHE A 265 -2.26 -26.06 -10.56
N GLU A 266 -3.36 -25.36 -10.77
CA GLU A 266 -3.43 -23.91 -10.97
C GLU A 266 -3.08 -23.11 -9.71
N TRP A 267 -3.05 -23.76 -8.54
CA TRP A 267 -2.68 -23.14 -7.27
C TRP A 267 -1.18 -23.23 -6.97
N HIS A 268 -0.44 -24.04 -7.74
CA HIS A 268 0.98 -24.15 -7.56
C HIS A 268 1.67 -22.82 -7.80
N GLY A 269 2.63 -22.50 -6.94
CA GLY A 269 3.46 -21.31 -7.05
C GLY A 269 4.88 -21.63 -7.50
N GLY A 270 5.80 -20.74 -7.20
CA GLY A 270 7.21 -20.86 -7.58
C GLY A 270 8.12 -21.50 -6.54
N LEU A 271 7.61 -21.97 -5.40
CA LEU A 271 8.44 -22.64 -4.40
C LEU A 271 8.72 -24.10 -4.80
N PRO A 272 9.90 -24.66 -4.46
CA PRO A 272 10.41 -25.91 -5.05
C PRO A 272 9.88 -27.18 -4.34
N PHE A 273 8.58 -27.27 -4.08
CA PHE A 273 7.95 -28.46 -3.47
C PHE A 273 6.49 -28.63 -3.97
N ALA A 274 5.90 -29.81 -3.68
CA ALA A 274 4.48 -30.03 -3.96
C ALA A 274 3.61 -29.27 -2.98
N TYR A 275 2.66 -28.50 -3.53
CA TYR A 275 1.72 -27.73 -2.70
C TYR A 275 0.59 -28.63 -2.19
N HIS A 276 0.32 -28.54 -0.90
CA HIS A 276 -0.78 -29.21 -0.23
C HIS A 276 -1.71 -28.17 0.42
N ILE A 277 -2.98 -28.52 0.52
CA ILE A 277 -4.01 -27.65 1.14
C ILE A 277 -3.79 -27.53 2.65
N GLY A 278 -3.39 -28.61 3.28
CA GLY A 278 -3.19 -28.63 4.73
C GLY A 278 -4.45 -29.01 5.51
N ALA A 279 -4.61 -28.35 6.64
CA ALA A 279 -5.47 -28.69 7.77
C ALA A 279 -5.08 -29.99 8.50
N GLY A 280 -3.90 -30.53 8.23
CA GLY A 280 -3.33 -31.73 8.89
C GLY A 280 -2.63 -31.40 10.22
N LYS A 281 -1.37 -31.80 10.31
CA LYS A 281 -0.56 -31.67 11.56
C LYS A 281 0.07 -30.29 11.75
N THR A 282 0.10 -29.44 10.72
CA THR A 282 0.76 -28.13 10.78
C THR A 282 -0.03 -27.17 11.64
N GLN A 283 0.59 -26.75 12.76
CA GLN A 283 0.04 -25.78 13.71
C GLN A 283 0.91 -24.54 13.73
N VAL A 284 0.30 -23.36 13.69
CA VAL A 284 0.99 -22.08 13.77
C VAL A 284 0.43 -21.22 14.89
N HIS A 285 1.32 -20.46 15.53
CA HIS A 285 0.98 -19.43 16.50
C HIS A 285 1.22 -18.07 15.84
N LEU A 286 0.16 -17.29 15.71
CA LEU A 286 0.16 -15.94 15.14
C LEU A 286 -0.23 -14.95 16.21
N LYS A 287 0.64 -13.97 16.49
CA LYS A 287 0.36 -12.88 17.43
C LYS A 287 0.72 -11.55 16.80
N VAL A 288 -0.21 -10.62 16.81
CA VAL A 288 -0.02 -9.22 16.43
C VAL A 288 -0.75 -8.30 17.42
N ASP A 289 -0.06 -7.22 17.82
CA ASP A 289 -0.62 -6.11 18.60
C ASP A 289 -0.23 -4.80 17.94
N PHE A 290 -1.09 -3.79 18.05
CA PHE A 290 -0.88 -2.47 17.46
C PHE A 290 -1.02 -1.35 18.49
N ASN A 291 -0.28 -0.26 18.26
CA ASN A 291 -0.63 1.05 18.77
C ASN A 291 -1.70 1.62 17.84
N TRP A 292 -2.84 2.01 18.39
CA TRP A 292 -3.99 2.52 17.64
C TRP A 292 -4.10 4.04 17.83
N ASP A 293 -3.11 4.77 17.30
CA ASP A 293 -2.99 6.20 17.48
C ASP A 293 -3.75 6.97 16.40
N ILE A 294 -4.30 8.12 16.79
CA ILE A 294 -4.78 9.14 15.85
C ILE A 294 -3.63 10.10 15.62
N VAL A 295 -3.20 10.22 14.38
CA VAL A 295 -2.01 10.98 13.99
C VAL A 295 -2.34 12.04 12.95
N PRO A 296 -1.57 13.13 12.87
CA PRO A 296 -1.73 14.12 11.80
C PRO A 296 -1.35 13.52 10.44
N CYS A 297 -2.15 13.84 9.43
CA CYS A 297 -1.92 13.59 8.02
C CYS A 297 -1.82 14.96 7.32
N TYR A 298 -0.76 15.19 6.56
CA TYR A 298 -0.48 16.47 5.94
C TYR A 298 -0.77 16.40 4.45
N ASP A 299 -1.90 16.98 4.01
CA ASP A 299 -2.30 17.02 2.61
C ASP A 299 -1.87 18.36 2.00
N VAL A 300 -0.95 18.32 1.04
CA VAL A 300 -0.55 19.53 0.29
C VAL A 300 -1.53 19.73 -0.85
N ILE A 301 -2.26 20.82 -0.82
CA ILE A 301 -3.24 21.19 -1.83
C ILE A 301 -2.70 22.37 -2.62
N ALA A 302 -2.67 22.25 -3.95
CA ALA A 302 -2.22 23.31 -4.85
C ALA A 302 -3.22 23.51 -5.97
N LYS A 303 -3.57 24.77 -6.28
CA LYS A 303 -4.61 25.14 -7.22
C LYS A 303 -4.12 26.19 -8.21
N ILE A 304 -4.47 26.02 -9.49
CA ILE A 304 -4.43 27.04 -10.51
C ILE A 304 -5.82 27.20 -11.11
N GLN A 305 -6.36 28.42 -11.10
CA GLN A 305 -7.71 28.69 -11.60
C GLN A 305 -7.75 28.68 -13.13
N GLY A 306 -8.75 28.03 -13.68
CA GLY A 306 -9.02 28.02 -15.13
C GLY A 306 -9.57 29.36 -15.62
N SER A 307 -9.29 29.69 -16.87
CA SER A 307 -9.68 30.97 -17.50
C SER A 307 -11.01 30.93 -18.24
N LYS A 308 -11.44 29.76 -18.70
CA LYS A 308 -12.66 29.59 -19.51
C LYS A 308 -13.75 28.86 -18.75
N PHE A 309 -13.36 27.84 -18.00
CA PHE A 309 -14.24 26.96 -17.24
C PHE A 309 -13.74 26.84 -15.79
N PRO A 310 -13.78 27.95 -15.02
CA PRO A 310 -13.17 27.97 -13.67
C PRO A 310 -13.87 27.03 -12.67
N ASP A 311 -15.11 26.65 -12.95
CA ASP A 311 -15.92 25.75 -12.12
C ASP A 311 -15.77 24.28 -12.53
N GLU A 312 -15.07 23.99 -13.64
CA GLU A 312 -14.75 22.64 -14.08
C GLU A 312 -13.33 22.29 -13.65
N TRP A 313 -13.18 21.27 -12.84
CA TRP A 313 -11.91 20.92 -12.19
C TRP A 313 -11.26 19.70 -12.81
N VAL A 314 -9.97 19.81 -13.09
CA VAL A 314 -9.08 18.69 -13.37
C VAL A 314 -8.30 18.39 -12.11
N ILE A 315 -8.56 17.23 -11.51
CA ILE A 315 -7.95 16.82 -10.24
C ILE A 315 -6.86 15.78 -10.51
N ARG A 316 -5.68 16.04 -9.99
CA ARG A 316 -4.54 15.11 -9.96
C ARG A 316 -4.12 14.87 -8.52
N GLY A 317 -3.63 13.69 -8.20
CA GLY A 317 -3.18 13.41 -6.85
C GLY A 317 -2.24 12.22 -6.78
N ASN A 318 -1.34 12.30 -5.83
CA ASN A 318 -0.47 11.20 -5.41
C ASN A 318 -0.21 11.32 -3.92
N HIS A 319 0.04 10.22 -3.22
CA HIS A 319 0.46 10.31 -1.83
C HIS A 319 1.99 10.50 -1.72
N HIS A 320 2.45 11.03 -0.58
CA HIS A 320 3.87 11.27 -0.33
C HIS A 320 4.39 10.58 0.94
N ASP A 321 3.53 9.95 1.74
CA ASP A 321 3.91 9.12 2.86
C ASP A 321 4.35 7.73 2.41
N ALA A 322 5.31 7.11 3.08
CA ALA A 322 5.78 5.77 2.74
C ALA A 322 5.97 4.88 3.98
N TRP A 323 5.93 3.58 3.81
CA TRP A 323 6.21 2.61 4.87
C TRP A 323 7.70 2.57 5.25
N VAL A 324 8.53 2.85 4.26
CA VAL A 324 10.00 2.85 4.31
C VAL A 324 10.50 4.09 3.55
N ASN A 325 11.52 3.97 2.71
CA ASN A 325 12.03 5.08 1.90
C ASN A 325 11.17 5.45 0.68
N GLY A 326 10.34 4.53 0.18
CA GLY A 326 9.26 4.82 -0.75
C GLY A 326 9.65 5.36 -2.14
N ALA A 327 10.86 5.12 -2.65
CA ALA A 327 11.31 5.65 -3.94
C ALA A 327 10.39 5.26 -5.11
N ALA A 328 9.94 3.99 -5.15
CA ALA A 328 8.99 3.51 -6.15
C ALA A 328 7.54 3.81 -5.78
N ASP A 329 7.13 3.50 -4.57
CA ASP A 329 5.77 3.73 -4.03
C ASP A 329 5.88 4.51 -2.71
N PRO A 330 5.52 5.80 -2.69
CA PRO A 330 4.79 6.57 -3.71
C PRO A 330 5.61 7.58 -4.51
N ILE A 331 6.89 7.79 -4.19
CA ILE A 331 7.63 9.00 -4.60
C ILE A 331 7.84 9.08 -6.12
N SER A 332 7.87 7.95 -6.85
CA SER A 332 7.92 8.00 -8.31
C SER A 332 6.73 8.74 -8.93
N GLY A 333 5.52 8.49 -8.44
CA GLY A 333 4.31 9.20 -8.87
C GLY A 333 4.29 10.64 -8.39
N GLN A 334 4.75 10.89 -7.16
CA GLN A 334 4.86 12.25 -6.61
C GLN A 334 5.83 13.12 -7.41
N ALA A 335 6.98 12.58 -7.79
CA ALA A 335 7.98 13.30 -8.59
C ALA A 335 7.45 13.63 -9.98
N ALA A 336 6.72 12.71 -10.62
CA ALA A 336 6.07 12.97 -11.90
C ALA A 336 5.03 14.10 -11.80
N LEU A 337 4.24 14.11 -10.71
CA LEU A 337 3.24 15.16 -10.46
C LEU A 337 3.89 16.53 -10.22
N LEU A 338 5.01 16.59 -9.51
CA LEU A 338 5.76 17.83 -9.30
C LEU A 338 6.39 18.35 -10.60
N GLU A 339 6.92 17.48 -11.44
CA GLU A 339 7.44 17.86 -12.75
C GLU A 339 6.34 18.42 -13.66
N GLU A 340 5.18 17.75 -13.71
CA GLU A 340 3.99 18.27 -14.39
C GLU A 340 3.62 19.67 -13.91
N ALA A 341 3.57 19.87 -12.60
CA ALA A 341 3.20 21.15 -11.99
C ALA A 341 4.18 22.30 -12.33
N GLN A 342 5.46 21.99 -12.38
CA GLN A 342 6.50 22.96 -12.75
C GLN A 342 6.36 23.41 -14.20
N ILE A 343 6.13 22.48 -15.11
CA ILE A 343 5.95 22.78 -16.55
C ILE A 343 4.67 23.58 -16.77
N ASP A 344 3.62 23.20 -16.09
CA ASP A 344 2.33 23.87 -16.16
C ASP A 344 2.41 25.34 -15.76
N TRP A 345 3.20 25.65 -14.73
CA TRP A 345 3.46 27.02 -14.32
C TRP A 345 4.25 27.78 -15.39
N GLN A 346 5.34 27.21 -15.91
CA GLN A 346 6.17 27.85 -16.95
C GLN A 346 5.36 28.15 -18.21
N ALA A 347 4.45 27.25 -18.59
CA ALA A 347 3.54 27.47 -19.72
C ALA A 347 2.54 28.62 -19.45
N ALA A 348 2.05 28.77 -18.23
CA ALA A 348 1.17 29.87 -17.83
C ALA A 348 1.93 31.20 -17.79
N GLU A 349 3.15 31.24 -17.28
CA GLU A 349 4.01 32.43 -17.20
C GLU A 349 4.43 32.96 -18.59
N ASN A 350 4.73 32.03 -19.52
CA ASN A 350 5.09 32.36 -20.90
C ASN A 350 3.90 32.75 -21.78
N ARG A 351 2.70 32.97 -21.23
CA ARG A 351 1.48 33.35 -21.95
C ARG A 351 1.06 32.40 -23.08
N MET A 352 1.52 31.14 -23.02
CA MET A 352 0.93 30.09 -23.84
C MET A 352 -0.45 29.77 -23.23
N GLU A 353 -1.48 30.36 -23.81
CA GLU A 353 -2.92 30.25 -23.49
C GLU A 353 -3.30 29.68 -22.10
N THR A 354 -3.95 30.53 -21.33
CA THR A 354 -4.58 30.18 -20.05
C THR A 354 -5.32 28.85 -20.14
N ARG A 355 -5.07 27.95 -19.18
CA ARG A 355 -5.77 26.67 -19.06
C ARG A 355 -7.27 26.88 -19.06
N PRO A 356 -8.03 26.11 -19.82
CA PRO A 356 -9.49 26.28 -19.85
C PRO A 356 -10.12 25.88 -18.50
N HIS A 357 -9.63 24.86 -17.82
CA HIS A 357 -10.17 24.30 -16.57
C HIS A 357 -9.30 24.64 -15.36
N THR A 358 -9.92 24.66 -14.18
CA THR A 358 -9.18 24.75 -12.93
C THR A 358 -8.42 23.44 -12.68
N CYS A 359 -7.12 23.52 -12.40
CA CYS A 359 -6.33 22.36 -11.98
C CYS A 359 -6.18 22.35 -10.46
N LEU A 360 -6.50 21.24 -9.84
CA LEU A 360 -6.31 20.98 -8.42
C LEU A 360 -5.35 19.81 -8.25
N LEU A 361 -4.22 20.06 -7.59
CA LEU A 361 -3.25 19.02 -7.22
C LEU A 361 -3.40 18.73 -5.72
N CYS A 362 -3.67 17.49 -5.40
CA CYS A 362 -3.88 17.04 -4.03
C CYS A 362 -2.86 15.98 -3.68
N LEU A 363 -2.17 16.17 -2.58
CA LEU A 363 -1.05 15.37 -2.14
C LEU A 363 -1.23 15.02 -0.68
N GLY A 364 -1.63 13.79 -0.43
CA GLY A 364 -1.84 13.30 0.91
C GLY A 364 -1.95 11.79 0.94
N TRP A 365 -2.22 11.24 2.11
CA TRP A 365 -2.32 9.80 2.30
C TRP A 365 -3.37 9.16 1.37
N ARG A 366 -3.03 8.01 0.76
CA ARG A 366 -3.74 7.25 -0.28
C ARG A 366 -5.25 6.99 -0.05
N ARG A 367 -5.83 7.49 1.06
CA ARG A 367 -7.17 7.14 1.53
C ARG A 367 -8.11 8.30 1.80
N THR A 368 -7.67 9.53 1.61
CA THR A 368 -8.59 10.65 1.65
C THR A 368 -9.44 10.65 0.38
N ARG A 369 -10.67 10.15 0.46
CA ARG A 369 -11.69 10.58 -0.50
C ARG A 369 -11.94 12.05 -0.23
N PHE A 370 -12.02 12.83 -1.31
CA PHE A 370 -12.61 14.16 -1.29
C PHE A 370 -14.07 14.10 -0.79
N ALA A 371 -14.28 13.89 0.49
CA ALA A 371 -15.58 14.09 1.14
C ALA A 371 -15.53 15.52 1.72
N GLY A 372 -15.94 16.49 0.93
CA GLY A 372 -16.02 17.86 1.43
C GLY A 372 -16.11 18.98 0.39
N PHE A 373 -16.19 18.67 -0.89
CA PHE A 373 -16.55 19.64 -1.89
C PHE A 373 -18.03 19.44 -2.30
N ASN A 374 -18.94 20.05 -1.54
CA ASN A 374 -20.27 20.44 -2.01
C ASN A 374 -20.21 21.86 -2.57
#